data_2c5708988b4288edca54c50ef66240c2
#
_entry.id   2c5708988b4288edca54c50ef66240c2
#
_cell.length_a   1.000
_cell.length_b   1.000
_cell.length_c   1.000
_cell.angle_alpha   90.00
_cell.angle_beta   90.00
_cell.angle_gamma   90.00
#
_symmetry.space_group_name_H-M   'P 1'
#
loop_
_entity.id
_entity.type
_entity.pdbx_description
1 polymer ?
#
loop_
_entity_poly.entity_id
_entity_poly.type
_entity_poly.pdbx_seq_one_letter_code
_entity_poly.pdbx_strand_id
1 'polypeptide(L)'
;MRSAVASQAIMVPPDSPHNYPGTLGNQPVAVNFHAGSHYVGLRLLEGYLPVEKIKLVHYGSPIHRFESMLNGEVAAAVVMEPWIALGEKLGCKTVAEGHYLGAENASEDMDEETFAAINRAVENAVDLINADKRKYLHYLIDDPSFAQAAAKFGG
;
A
#
# COMPACT_ATOMS: atom_id res chain seq x y z
N MET A 1 -5.02 19.86 4.42
CA MET A 1 -3.55 19.87 4.31
C MET A 1 -3.08 18.60 3.62
N ARG A 2 -1.95 18.63 2.92
CA ARG A 2 -1.31 17.42 2.38
C ARG A 2 -0.49 16.76 3.47
N SER A 3 -0.90 15.56 3.93
CA SER A 3 -0.22 14.85 5.01
C SER A 3 0.89 13.91 4.51
N ALA A 4 0.75 13.36 3.31
CA ALA A 4 1.70 12.40 2.78
C ALA A 4 1.66 12.32 1.24
N VAL A 5 2.75 11.83 0.67
CA VAL A 5 2.75 11.16 -0.63
C VAL A 5 2.81 9.67 -0.34
N ALA A 6 1.87 8.91 -0.84
CA ALA A 6 1.79 7.47 -0.63
C ALA A 6 1.88 6.74 -1.97
N SER A 7 2.51 5.58 -1.96
CA SER A 7 2.58 4.67 -3.10
C SER A 7 1.75 3.44 -2.85
N GLN A 8 1.10 2.95 -3.90
CA GLN A 8 0.57 1.60 -3.95
C GLN A 8 0.99 0.94 -5.26
N ALA A 9 1.34 -0.33 -5.19
CA ALA A 9 1.78 -1.10 -6.33
C ALA A 9 0.95 -2.37 -6.50
N ILE A 10 0.78 -2.77 -7.74
CA ILE A 10 0.35 -4.14 -8.09
C ILE A 10 1.63 -4.97 -8.18
N MET A 11 1.77 -5.93 -7.28
CA MET A 11 2.89 -6.86 -7.27
C MET A 11 2.46 -8.27 -7.66
N VAL A 12 3.40 -9.02 -8.21
CA VAL A 12 3.24 -10.44 -8.57
C VAL A 12 4.39 -11.25 -7.98
N PRO A 13 4.22 -12.58 -7.75
CA PRO A 13 5.28 -13.44 -7.25
C PRO A 13 6.54 -13.44 -8.13
N PRO A 14 7.71 -13.88 -7.62
CA PRO A 14 8.96 -13.91 -8.38
C PRO A 14 8.86 -14.66 -9.71
N ASP A 15 8.23 -15.84 -9.70
CA ASP A 15 8.10 -16.72 -10.87
C ASP A 15 6.85 -16.47 -11.70
N SER A 16 6.12 -15.37 -11.42
CA SER A 16 4.92 -15.02 -12.17
C SER A 16 5.23 -14.76 -13.64
N PRO A 17 4.41 -15.26 -14.58
CA PRO A 17 4.52 -14.92 -16.01
C PRO A 17 4.05 -13.49 -16.30
N HIS A 18 3.38 -12.84 -15.34
CA HIS A 18 2.84 -11.50 -15.50
C HIS A 18 3.94 -10.46 -15.26
N ASN A 19 4.17 -9.57 -16.22
CA ASN A 19 5.24 -8.57 -16.18
C ASN A 19 4.76 -7.15 -16.47
N TYR A 20 3.48 -6.97 -16.79
CA TYR A 20 2.83 -5.66 -16.94
C TYR A 20 1.30 -5.80 -16.72
N PRO A 21 0.56 -4.71 -16.43
CA PRO A 21 -0.84 -4.78 -16.01
C PRO A 21 -1.77 -5.50 -17.00
N GLY A 22 -1.57 -5.34 -18.29
CA GLY A 22 -2.40 -5.96 -19.32
C GLY A 22 -2.39 -7.50 -19.32
N THR A 23 -1.36 -8.13 -18.71
CA THR A 23 -1.31 -9.59 -18.59
C THR A 23 -2.19 -10.13 -17.45
N LEU A 24 -2.72 -9.26 -16.60
CA LEU A 24 -3.59 -9.62 -15.48
C LEU A 24 -5.08 -9.76 -15.86
N GLY A 25 -5.40 -9.69 -17.14
CA GLY A 25 -6.79 -9.89 -17.61
C GLY A 25 -7.39 -11.21 -17.15
N ASN A 26 -8.54 -11.16 -16.47
CA ASN A 26 -9.24 -12.30 -15.86
C ASN A 26 -8.47 -13.01 -14.72
N GLN A 27 -7.32 -12.48 -14.30
CA GLN A 27 -6.57 -13.01 -13.17
C GLN A 27 -7.05 -12.39 -11.86
N PRO A 28 -7.14 -13.15 -10.75
CA PRO A 28 -7.54 -12.62 -9.46
C PRO A 28 -6.44 -11.70 -8.91
N VAL A 29 -6.81 -10.47 -8.56
CA VAL A 29 -5.93 -9.46 -7.95
C VAL A 29 -6.47 -9.11 -6.57
N ALA A 30 -5.67 -9.35 -5.52
CA ALA A 30 -6.07 -9.11 -4.14
C ALA A 30 -6.10 -7.61 -3.81
N VAL A 31 -7.23 -7.16 -3.26
CA VAL A 31 -7.47 -5.79 -2.78
C VAL A 31 -8.22 -5.82 -1.45
N ASN A 32 -8.35 -4.68 -0.79
CA ASN A 32 -9.33 -4.47 0.27
C ASN A 32 -10.47 -3.63 -0.30
N PHE A 33 -11.66 -4.22 -0.47
CA PHE A 33 -12.81 -3.54 -1.06
C PHE A 33 -13.17 -2.27 -0.28
N HIS A 34 -13.50 -1.22 -1.02
CA HIS A 34 -13.86 0.11 -0.51
C HIS A 34 -12.71 0.85 0.22
N ALA A 35 -11.48 0.35 0.14
CA ALA A 35 -10.29 1.00 0.65
C ALA A 35 -9.36 1.47 -0.49
N GLY A 36 -8.27 2.17 -0.16
CA GLY A 36 -7.35 2.71 -1.15
C GLY A 36 -6.85 1.69 -2.17
N SER A 37 -6.54 0.45 -1.74
CA SER A 37 -6.08 -0.61 -2.65
C SER A 37 -7.12 -1.02 -3.69
N HIS A 38 -8.43 -0.90 -3.39
CA HIS A 38 -9.48 -1.16 -4.35
C HIS A 38 -9.46 -0.13 -5.49
N TYR A 39 -9.49 1.15 -5.13
CA TYR A 39 -9.58 2.23 -6.10
C TYR A 39 -8.28 2.40 -6.89
N VAL A 40 -7.13 2.29 -6.22
CA VAL A 40 -5.83 2.37 -6.90
C VAL A 40 -5.63 1.16 -7.81
N GLY A 41 -5.95 -0.05 -7.35
CA GLY A 41 -5.87 -1.27 -8.17
C GLY A 41 -6.73 -1.17 -9.43
N LEU A 42 -7.99 -0.73 -9.28
CA LEU A 42 -8.88 -0.49 -10.40
C LEU A 42 -8.28 0.55 -11.36
N ARG A 43 -7.82 1.69 -10.84
CA ARG A 43 -7.25 2.79 -11.62
C ARG A 43 -6.01 2.37 -12.41
N LEU A 44 -5.14 1.55 -11.81
CA LEU A 44 -3.93 1.06 -12.46
C LEU A 44 -4.22 0.02 -13.55
N LEU A 45 -5.32 -0.74 -13.42
CA LEU A 45 -5.68 -1.77 -14.39
C LEU A 45 -6.54 -1.25 -15.54
N GLU A 46 -7.44 -0.28 -15.30
CA GLU A 46 -8.36 0.24 -16.31
C GLU A 46 -7.68 0.94 -17.50
N GLY A 47 -6.44 1.38 -17.31
CA GLY A 47 -5.62 1.92 -18.41
C GLY A 47 -5.10 0.86 -19.39
N TYR A 48 -5.20 -0.42 -19.04
CA TYR A 48 -4.64 -1.55 -19.80
C TYR A 48 -5.67 -2.64 -20.12
N LEU A 49 -6.75 -2.71 -19.37
CA LEU A 49 -7.75 -3.76 -19.44
C LEU A 49 -9.16 -3.16 -19.52
N PRO A 50 -10.04 -3.72 -20.35
CA PRO A 50 -11.46 -3.42 -20.25
C PRO A 50 -12.00 -3.90 -18.90
N VAL A 51 -12.99 -3.18 -18.34
CA VAL A 51 -13.49 -3.37 -16.97
C VAL A 51 -13.98 -4.80 -16.70
N GLU A 52 -14.58 -5.44 -17.69
CA GLU A 52 -15.09 -6.81 -17.61
C GLU A 52 -13.98 -7.87 -17.46
N LYS A 53 -12.72 -7.52 -17.74
CA LYS A 53 -11.54 -8.37 -17.53
C LYS A 53 -10.81 -8.09 -16.24
N ILE A 54 -11.20 -7.05 -15.49
CA ILE A 54 -10.58 -6.72 -14.21
C ILE A 54 -11.25 -7.55 -13.13
N LYS A 55 -10.52 -8.49 -12.52
CA LYS A 55 -11.01 -9.39 -11.48
C LYS A 55 -10.36 -9.05 -10.13
N LEU A 56 -10.99 -8.17 -9.37
CA LEU A 56 -10.55 -7.86 -8.01
C LEU A 56 -11.18 -8.82 -6.99
N VAL A 57 -10.40 -9.23 -6.00
CA VAL A 57 -10.82 -10.16 -4.94
C VAL A 57 -10.48 -9.56 -3.58
N HIS A 58 -11.41 -9.68 -2.62
CA HIS A 58 -11.23 -9.13 -1.29
C HIS A 58 -10.37 -10.02 -0.40
N TYR A 59 -9.23 -9.48 0.08
CA TYR A 59 -8.34 -10.13 1.05
C TYR A 59 -8.04 -9.26 2.28
N GLY A 60 -8.76 -8.16 2.48
CA GLY A 60 -8.70 -7.33 3.68
C GLY A 60 -7.34 -6.65 3.89
N SER A 61 -6.61 -6.99 4.95
CA SER A 61 -5.39 -6.32 5.39
C SER A 61 -4.22 -6.43 4.39
N PRO A 62 -3.22 -5.53 4.45
CA PRO A 62 -2.05 -5.60 3.57
C PRO A 62 -1.30 -6.93 3.67
N ILE A 63 -1.13 -7.46 4.89
CA ILE A 63 -0.44 -8.74 5.09
C ILE A 63 -1.18 -9.89 4.42
N HIS A 64 -2.51 -9.98 4.55
CA HIS A 64 -3.29 -11.06 3.94
C HIS A 64 -3.24 -10.99 2.41
N ARG A 65 -3.28 -9.81 1.82
CA ARG A 65 -3.12 -9.65 0.36
C ARG A 65 -1.74 -10.11 -0.11
N PHE A 66 -0.71 -9.71 0.63
CA PHE A 66 0.67 -10.08 0.32
C PHE A 66 0.90 -11.58 0.44
N GLU A 67 0.41 -12.20 1.51
CA GLU A 67 0.50 -13.66 1.72
C GLU A 67 -0.28 -14.45 0.68
N SER A 68 -1.51 -14.03 0.35
CA SER A 68 -2.32 -14.71 -0.67
C SER A 68 -1.64 -14.73 -2.04
N MET A 69 -0.90 -13.65 -2.37
CA MET A 69 -0.10 -13.60 -3.58
C MET A 69 1.10 -14.57 -3.52
N LEU A 70 1.85 -14.58 -2.42
CA LEU A 70 3.00 -15.47 -2.25
C LEU A 70 2.59 -16.96 -2.22
N ASN A 71 1.41 -17.24 -1.67
CA ASN A 71 0.87 -18.61 -1.61
C ASN A 71 0.24 -19.07 -2.94
N GLY A 72 0.17 -18.21 -3.96
CA GLY A 72 -0.44 -18.54 -5.25
C GLY A 72 -1.97 -18.59 -5.25
N GLU A 73 -2.64 -18.07 -4.20
CA GLU A 73 -4.10 -18.00 -4.13
C GLU A 73 -4.68 -16.95 -5.08
N VAL A 74 -3.88 -15.91 -5.36
CA VAL A 74 -4.15 -14.87 -6.35
C VAL A 74 -2.94 -14.63 -7.24
N ALA A 75 -3.16 -14.11 -8.43
CA ALA A 75 -2.08 -13.83 -9.38
C ALA A 75 -1.28 -12.57 -9.01
N ALA A 76 -1.91 -11.62 -8.33
CA ALA A 76 -1.31 -10.35 -7.94
C ALA A 76 -1.96 -9.78 -6.68
N ALA A 77 -1.28 -8.87 -6.01
CA ALA A 77 -1.81 -8.12 -4.87
C ALA A 77 -1.53 -6.62 -5.01
N VAL A 78 -2.51 -5.80 -4.60
CA VAL A 78 -2.31 -4.36 -4.46
C VAL A 78 -1.82 -4.09 -3.04
N VAL A 79 -0.58 -3.66 -2.92
CA VAL A 79 0.10 -3.42 -1.65
C VAL A 79 0.70 -2.01 -1.59
N MET A 80 1.08 -1.59 -0.42
CA MET A 80 1.71 -0.30 -0.12
C MET A 80 3.00 -0.52 0.65
N GLU A 81 3.78 0.52 0.89
CA GLU A 81 4.92 0.40 1.79
C GLU A 81 4.50 0.01 3.21
N PRO A 82 5.29 -0.81 3.90
CA PRO A 82 6.60 -1.37 3.52
C PRO A 82 6.52 -2.70 2.75
N TRP A 83 5.32 -3.14 2.35
CA TRP A 83 5.10 -4.41 1.65
C TRP A 83 5.70 -4.43 0.23
N ILE A 84 5.83 -3.24 -0.41
CA ILE A 84 6.49 -3.10 -1.71
C ILE A 84 7.98 -3.45 -1.54
N ALA A 85 8.68 -2.77 -0.62
CA ALA A 85 10.09 -3.02 -0.35
C ALA A 85 10.37 -4.47 0.12
N LEU A 86 9.49 -5.03 0.96
CA LEU A 86 9.58 -6.43 1.36
C LEU A 86 9.40 -7.38 0.17
N GLY A 87 8.44 -7.13 -0.68
CA GLY A 87 8.19 -7.93 -1.87
C GLY A 87 9.38 -7.92 -2.82
N GLU A 88 9.97 -6.75 -3.06
CA GLU A 88 11.19 -6.61 -3.88
C GLU A 88 12.36 -7.41 -3.28
N LYS A 89 12.56 -7.33 -1.96
CA LYS A 89 13.57 -8.15 -1.25
C LYS A 89 13.34 -9.65 -1.45
N LEU A 90 12.10 -10.10 -1.53
CA LEU A 90 11.72 -11.50 -1.77
C LEU A 90 11.72 -11.87 -3.27
N GLY A 91 12.08 -10.95 -4.16
CA GLY A 91 12.13 -11.17 -5.59
C GLY A 91 10.80 -11.00 -6.33
N CYS A 92 9.74 -10.52 -5.64
CA CYS A 92 8.49 -10.16 -6.30
C CYS A 92 8.71 -9.02 -7.30
N LYS A 93 7.83 -8.93 -8.29
CA LYS A 93 7.92 -7.91 -9.33
C LYS A 93 6.77 -6.91 -9.19
N THR A 94 7.09 -5.62 -9.26
CA THR A 94 6.10 -4.55 -9.41
C THR A 94 5.71 -4.43 -10.87
N VAL A 95 4.43 -4.64 -11.20
CA VAL A 95 3.92 -4.54 -12.59
C VAL A 95 3.23 -3.22 -12.89
N ALA A 96 2.78 -2.53 -11.85
CA ALA A 96 2.28 -1.14 -11.92
C ALA A 96 2.40 -0.48 -10.56
N GLU A 97 2.64 0.82 -10.55
CA GLU A 97 2.70 1.63 -9.33
C GLU A 97 1.97 2.95 -9.54
N GLY A 98 1.28 3.41 -8.52
CA GLY A 98 0.63 4.70 -8.48
C GLY A 98 0.97 5.47 -7.22
N HIS A 99 1.18 6.78 -7.39
CA HIS A 99 1.41 7.70 -6.28
C HIS A 99 0.17 8.56 -6.09
N TYR A 100 -0.19 8.84 -4.85
CA TYR A 100 -1.29 9.72 -4.51
C TYR A 100 -0.96 10.60 -3.32
N LEU A 101 -1.68 11.70 -3.21
CA LEU A 101 -1.54 12.63 -2.10
C LEU A 101 -2.56 12.28 -1.03
N GLY A 102 -2.08 11.99 0.18
CA GLY A 102 -2.92 11.95 1.37
C GLY A 102 -3.32 13.37 1.77
N ALA A 103 -4.55 13.55 2.21
CA ALA A 103 -5.05 14.80 2.76
C ALA A 103 -5.74 14.54 4.09
N GLU A 104 -5.53 15.46 5.02
CA GLU A 104 -6.27 15.47 6.28
C GLU A 104 -7.50 16.35 6.11
N ASN A 105 -8.64 15.83 6.52
CA ASN A 105 -9.91 16.53 6.54
C ASN A 105 -10.33 16.73 7.99
N ALA A 106 -10.87 17.91 8.28
CA ALA A 106 -11.48 18.22 9.55
C ALA A 106 -13.00 18.26 9.42
N SER A 107 -13.72 18.00 10.52
CA SER A 107 -15.15 18.23 10.61
C SER A 107 -15.46 19.74 10.58
N GLU A 108 -16.67 20.10 10.17
CA GLU A 108 -17.09 21.50 10.03
C GLU A 108 -17.11 22.26 11.37
N ASP A 109 -17.22 21.54 12.49
CA ASP A 109 -17.24 22.07 13.85
C ASP A 109 -15.85 22.22 14.47
N MET A 110 -14.78 21.80 13.78
CA MET A 110 -13.42 22.01 14.26
C MET A 110 -13.03 23.49 14.11
N ASP A 111 -12.62 24.11 15.23
CA ASP A 111 -12.14 25.47 15.19
C ASP A 111 -10.78 25.60 14.47
N GLU A 112 -10.54 26.77 13.91
CA GLU A 112 -9.35 27.06 13.10
C GLU A 112 -8.06 26.98 13.92
N GLU A 113 -8.08 27.33 15.21
CA GLU A 113 -6.92 27.30 16.09
C GLU A 113 -6.47 25.84 16.34
N THR A 114 -7.42 24.97 16.65
CA THR A 114 -7.18 23.53 16.83
C THR A 114 -6.65 22.90 15.54
N PHE A 115 -7.26 23.20 14.39
CA PHE A 115 -6.78 22.70 13.11
C PHE A 115 -5.35 23.16 12.81
N ALA A 116 -5.04 24.42 13.04
CA ALA A 116 -3.69 24.96 12.87
C ALA A 116 -2.67 24.32 13.85
N ALA A 117 -3.09 24.03 15.08
CA ALA A 117 -2.24 23.35 16.06
C ALA A 117 -1.90 21.92 15.62
N ILE A 118 -2.87 21.16 15.10
CA ILE A 118 -2.67 19.83 14.54
C ILE A 118 -1.67 19.88 13.36
N ASN A 119 -1.85 20.84 12.45
CA ASN A 119 -0.96 21.01 11.31
C ASN A 119 0.49 21.25 11.74
N ARG A 120 0.70 22.17 12.70
CA ARG A 120 2.04 22.42 13.26
C ARG A 120 2.64 21.18 13.94
N ALA A 121 1.81 20.39 14.64
CA ALA A 121 2.27 19.16 15.27
C ALA A 121 2.74 18.12 14.23
N VAL A 122 2.01 17.96 13.12
CA VAL A 122 2.40 17.07 12.01
C VAL A 122 3.69 17.55 11.35
N GLU A 123 3.82 18.86 11.06
CA GLU A 123 5.04 19.44 10.48
C GLU A 123 6.26 19.19 11.39
N ASN A 124 6.13 19.46 12.69
CA ASN A 124 7.18 19.21 13.66
C ASN A 124 7.56 17.71 13.73
N ALA A 125 6.58 16.81 13.68
CA ALA A 125 6.85 15.36 13.66
C ALA A 125 7.62 14.95 12.41
N VAL A 126 7.28 15.47 11.25
CA VAL A 126 7.99 15.22 9.98
C VAL A 126 9.44 15.70 10.08
N ASP A 127 9.68 16.89 10.63
CA ASP A 127 11.03 17.44 10.80
C ASP A 127 11.86 16.58 11.76
N LEU A 128 11.30 16.16 12.88
CA LEU A 128 11.96 15.27 13.85
C LEU A 128 12.31 13.90 13.23
N ILE A 129 11.40 13.29 12.47
CA ILE A 129 11.63 12.02 11.80
C ILE A 129 12.71 12.16 10.72
N ASN A 130 12.68 13.25 9.95
CA ASN A 130 13.68 13.49 8.90
C ASN A 130 15.08 13.76 9.49
N ALA A 131 15.16 14.38 10.65
CA ALA A 131 16.41 14.63 11.35
C ALA A 131 17.09 13.33 11.83
N ASP A 132 16.30 12.35 12.30
CA ASP A 132 16.83 11.05 12.75
C ASP A 132 15.74 9.95 12.58
N LYS A 133 15.68 9.37 11.41
CA LYS A 133 14.71 8.30 11.08
C LYS A 133 14.87 7.06 11.97
N ARG A 134 16.11 6.73 12.38
CA ARG A 134 16.37 5.52 13.18
C ARG A 134 15.76 5.61 14.57
N LYS A 135 15.75 6.80 15.16
CA LYS A 135 15.14 7.05 16.47
C LYS A 135 13.65 6.69 16.51
N TYR A 136 12.95 6.85 15.39
CA TYR A 136 11.51 6.67 15.28
C TYR A 136 11.10 5.34 14.61
N LEU A 137 12.09 4.53 14.20
CA LEU A 137 11.83 3.26 13.51
C LEU A 137 11.03 2.26 14.37
N HIS A 138 11.16 2.32 15.70
CA HIS A 138 10.43 1.46 16.63
C HIS A 138 8.91 1.59 16.48
N TYR A 139 8.38 2.78 16.18
CA TYR A 139 6.95 2.96 15.94
C TYR A 139 6.42 2.13 14.76
N LEU A 140 7.28 1.85 13.78
CA LEU A 140 6.94 1.00 12.65
C LEU A 140 7.14 -0.49 13.01
N ILE A 141 8.24 -0.82 13.67
CA ILE A 141 8.61 -2.21 14.00
C ILE A 141 7.67 -2.80 15.06
N ASP A 142 7.23 -1.98 16.02
CA ASP A 142 6.34 -2.40 17.11
C ASP A 142 4.86 -2.52 16.69
N ASP A 143 4.51 -2.09 15.47
CA ASP A 143 3.17 -2.33 14.92
C ASP A 143 2.95 -3.84 14.72
N PRO A 144 1.84 -4.42 15.27
CA PRO A 144 1.61 -5.86 15.22
C PRO A 144 1.62 -6.47 13.81
N SER A 145 1.19 -5.73 12.79
CA SER A 145 1.17 -6.20 11.40
C SER A 145 2.58 -6.31 10.82
N PHE A 146 3.48 -5.40 11.20
CA PHE A 146 4.88 -5.45 10.78
C PHE A 146 5.69 -6.43 11.62
N ALA A 147 5.42 -6.56 12.91
CA ALA A 147 6.04 -7.57 13.75
C ALA A 147 5.74 -8.99 13.23
N GLN A 148 4.50 -9.26 12.81
CA GLN A 148 4.12 -10.53 12.19
C GLN A 148 4.86 -10.77 10.86
N ALA A 149 4.96 -9.74 10.03
CA ALA A 149 5.69 -9.82 8.76
C ALA A 149 7.20 -10.06 8.99
N ALA A 150 7.81 -9.35 9.92
CA ALA A 150 9.21 -9.53 10.28
C ALA A 150 9.50 -10.94 10.80
N ALA A 151 8.61 -11.49 11.65
CA ALA A 151 8.74 -12.86 12.14
C ALA A 151 8.65 -13.92 11.02
N LYS A 152 7.83 -13.67 10.00
CA LYS A 152 7.58 -14.63 8.91
C LYS A 152 8.57 -14.50 7.74
N PHE A 153 9.00 -13.29 7.42
CA PHE A 153 9.79 -12.99 6.22
C PHE A 153 11.15 -12.34 6.52
N GLY A 154 11.44 -12.05 7.78
CA GLY A 154 12.64 -11.36 8.26
C GLY A 154 13.82 -12.29 8.53
N GLY A 155 14.21 -13.10 7.52
CA GLY A 155 15.42 -13.91 7.57
C GLY A 155 16.65 -13.16 7.03
#